data_bfc77c734751c2a46c5d6846384c3c0e
#
_entry.id   bfc77c734751c2a46c5d6846384c3c0e
#
_cell.length_a   1.000
_cell.length_b   1.000
_cell.length_c   1.000
_cell.angle_alpha   90.00
_cell.angle_beta   90.00
_cell.angle_gamma   90.00
#
_symmetry.space_group_name_H-M   'P 1'
#
loop_
_entity.id
_entity.type
_entity.pdbx_description
1 polymer ?
#
loop_
_entity_poly.entity_id
_entity_poly.type
_entity_poly.pdbx_seq_one_letter_code
_entity_poly.pdbx_strand_id
1 'polypeptide(L)'
;MNIEIEMENGGIIKAELYPDVAPITVENFVSLIERNFFDGLIFHRVIPGFMIQGGGFTADGQHKETDSIKGEFDGNGVTNPLKHTRGVLSMARTMFPNSASSQFFIMHQDSPSLNCLLYTSDAADD
;
A
#
# COMPACT_ATOMS: atom_id res chain seq x y z
N MET A 1 9.09 -0.22 -12.05
CA MET A 1 9.60 -1.27 -11.13
C MET A 1 8.46 -2.22 -10.81
N ASN A 2 8.63 -3.49 -11.07
CA ASN A 2 7.56 -4.48 -10.92
C ASN A 2 7.77 -5.33 -9.68
N ILE A 3 6.68 -5.61 -8.97
CA ILE A 3 6.67 -6.52 -7.83
C ILE A 3 5.59 -7.58 -8.01
N GLU A 4 5.69 -8.65 -7.21
CA GLU A 4 4.67 -9.68 -7.14
C GLU A 4 4.32 -9.97 -5.68
N ILE A 5 3.03 -10.19 -5.42
CA ILE A 5 2.53 -10.63 -4.12
C ILE A 5 2.02 -12.06 -4.33
N GLU A 6 2.74 -13.04 -3.76
CA GLU A 6 2.34 -14.44 -3.84
C GLU A 6 1.46 -14.79 -2.66
N MET A 7 0.27 -15.31 -2.95
CA MET A 7 -0.70 -15.72 -1.94
C MET A 7 -0.48 -17.18 -1.55
N GLU A 8 -0.93 -17.56 -0.35
CA GLU A 8 -0.79 -18.94 0.16
C GLU A 8 -1.39 -19.98 -0.79
N ASN A 9 -2.47 -19.64 -1.48
CA ASN A 9 -3.13 -20.56 -2.43
C ASN A 9 -2.42 -20.64 -3.79
N GLY A 10 -1.28 -19.98 -3.96
CA GLY A 10 -0.53 -19.94 -5.21
C GLY A 10 -0.93 -18.81 -6.16
N GLY A 11 -1.95 -18.03 -5.84
CA GLY A 11 -2.32 -16.86 -6.63
C GLY A 11 -1.27 -15.76 -6.54
N ILE A 12 -1.08 -15.02 -7.64
CA ILE A 12 -0.09 -13.94 -7.72
C ILE A 12 -0.77 -12.64 -8.10
N ILE A 13 -0.53 -11.59 -7.29
CA ILE A 13 -0.92 -10.23 -7.62
C ILE A 13 0.33 -9.52 -8.14
N LYS A 14 0.24 -8.98 -9.36
CA LYS A 14 1.34 -8.23 -9.97
C LYS A 14 1.05 -6.74 -9.86
N ALA A 15 2.07 -5.98 -9.50
CA ALA A 15 1.95 -4.53 -9.36
C ALA A 15 3.15 -3.82 -9.94
N GLU A 16 2.93 -2.61 -10.44
CA GLU A 16 4.00 -1.73 -10.92
C GLU A 16 4.13 -0.54 -9.97
N LEU A 17 5.34 -0.31 -9.47
CA LEU A 17 5.65 0.80 -8.58
C LEU A 17 6.25 1.97 -9.35
N TYR A 18 5.88 3.19 -8.99
CA TYR A 18 6.29 4.41 -9.67
C TYR A 18 7.18 5.26 -8.74
N PRO A 19 8.51 4.99 -8.68
CA PRO A 19 9.41 5.74 -7.79
C PRO A 19 9.49 7.23 -8.15
N ASP A 20 9.21 7.60 -9.39
CA ASP A 20 9.18 9.01 -9.81
C ASP A 20 8.03 9.78 -9.18
N VAL A 21 6.93 9.11 -8.85
CA VAL A 21 5.73 9.71 -8.27
C VAL A 21 5.82 9.76 -6.74
N ALA A 22 6.29 8.67 -6.12
CA ALA A 22 6.35 8.52 -4.67
C ALA A 22 7.66 7.86 -4.26
N PRO A 23 8.80 8.58 -4.35
CA PRO A 23 10.11 7.97 -4.15
C PRO A 23 10.33 7.42 -2.74
N ILE A 24 9.88 8.13 -1.71
CA ILE A 24 10.03 7.68 -0.31
C ILE A 24 9.17 6.46 -0.06
N THR A 25 7.93 6.46 -0.54
CA THR A 25 6.98 5.36 -0.38
C THR A 25 7.50 4.09 -1.07
N VAL A 26 7.95 4.21 -2.31
CA VAL A 26 8.46 3.07 -3.08
C VAL A 26 9.75 2.53 -2.45
N GLU A 27 10.68 3.39 -2.07
CA GLU A 27 11.92 2.96 -1.42
C GLU A 27 11.65 2.20 -0.12
N ASN A 28 10.73 2.70 0.70
CA ASN A 28 10.34 2.01 1.93
C ASN A 28 9.71 0.64 1.64
N PHE A 29 8.78 0.59 0.69
CA PHE A 29 8.09 -0.65 0.32
C PHE A 29 9.07 -1.70 -0.20
N VAL A 30 9.97 -1.33 -1.11
CA VAL A 30 11.00 -2.22 -1.66
C VAL A 30 11.96 -2.69 -0.57
N SER A 31 12.38 -1.81 0.33
CA SER A 31 13.23 -2.18 1.47
C SER A 31 12.55 -3.23 2.35
N LEU A 32 11.26 -3.10 2.60
CA LEU A 32 10.49 -4.08 3.36
C LEU A 32 10.42 -5.43 2.63
N ILE A 33 10.25 -5.41 1.30
CA ILE A 33 10.27 -6.63 0.49
C ILE A 33 11.63 -7.33 0.60
N GLU A 34 12.71 -6.58 0.45
CA GLU A 34 14.08 -7.11 0.51
C GLU A 34 14.43 -7.72 1.87
N ARG A 35 13.82 -7.20 2.95
CA ARG A 35 14.00 -7.73 4.30
C ARG A 35 13.03 -8.87 4.64
N ASN A 36 12.24 -9.33 3.67
CA ASN A 36 11.21 -10.35 3.87
C ASN A 36 10.18 -9.96 4.95
N PHE A 37 9.93 -8.66 5.10
CA PHE A 37 9.01 -8.15 6.13
C PHE A 37 7.58 -8.65 5.91
N PHE A 38 7.13 -8.71 4.66
CA PHE A 38 5.75 -9.07 4.33
C PHE A 38 5.48 -10.58 4.37
N ASP A 39 6.51 -11.40 4.45
CA ASP A 39 6.33 -12.86 4.46
C ASP A 39 5.53 -13.28 5.70
N GLY A 40 4.50 -14.10 5.48
CA GLY A 40 3.62 -14.56 6.55
C GLY A 40 2.54 -13.58 7.00
N LEU A 41 2.48 -12.38 6.41
CA LEU A 41 1.45 -11.39 6.73
C LEU A 41 0.19 -11.65 5.90
N ILE A 42 -0.97 -11.23 6.43
CA ILE A 42 -2.27 -11.46 5.79
C ILE A 42 -2.91 -10.16 5.31
N PHE A 43 -3.91 -10.30 4.44
CA PHE A 43 -4.87 -9.24 4.19
C PHE A 43 -5.92 -9.30 5.29
N HIS A 44 -5.71 -8.55 6.36
CA HIS A 44 -6.51 -8.63 7.58
C HIS A 44 -7.84 -7.88 7.48
N ARG A 45 -8.03 -7.08 6.44
CA ARG A 45 -9.25 -6.30 6.24
C ARG A 45 -9.67 -6.37 4.79
N VAL A 46 -10.87 -6.88 4.55
CA VAL A 46 -11.45 -6.99 3.20
C VAL A 46 -12.82 -6.35 3.23
N ILE A 47 -13.01 -5.28 2.47
CA ILE A 47 -14.30 -4.60 2.35
C ILE A 47 -14.73 -4.68 0.89
N PRO A 48 -15.71 -5.56 0.54
CA PRO A 48 -16.21 -5.67 -0.82
C PRO A 48 -16.70 -4.33 -1.36
N GLY A 49 -16.35 -4.02 -2.60
CA GLY A 49 -16.71 -2.76 -3.23
C GLY A 49 -15.87 -1.58 -2.79
N PHE A 50 -14.87 -1.78 -1.93
CA PHE A 50 -13.96 -0.72 -1.48
C PHE A 50 -12.49 -1.12 -1.65
N MET A 51 -11.95 -1.98 -0.77
CA MET A 51 -10.53 -2.31 -0.80
C MET A 51 -10.20 -3.60 -0.03
N ILE A 52 -8.98 -4.11 -0.24
CA ILE A 52 -8.35 -5.08 0.65
C ILE A 52 -7.10 -4.45 1.26
N GLN A 53 -6.86 -4.70 2.54
CA GLN A 53 -5.76 -4.09 3.28
C GLN A 53 -4.92 -5.17 3.96
N GLY A 54 -3.60 -5.03 3.86
CA GLY A 54 -2.67 -5.98 4.46
C GLY A 54 -1.34 -5.34 4.80
N GLY A 55 -0.35 -6.18 5.09
CA GLY A 55 1.02 -5.75 5.35
C GLY A 55 1.33 -5.38 6.79
N GLY A 56 0.45 -5.69 7.75
CA GLY A 56 0.66 -5.31 9.14
C GLY A 56 0.38 -6.39 10.19
N PHE A 57 -0.29 -7.48 9.81
CA PHE A 57 -0.70 -8.51 10.78
C PHE A 57 -0.36 -9.89 10.31
N THR A 58 0.09 -10.74 11.25
CA THR A 58 0.30 -12.17 11.01
C THR A 58 -1.03 -12.92 11.07
N ALA A 59 -1.02 -14.20 10.65
CA ALA A 59 -2.23 -15.03 10.64
C ALA A 59 -2.82 -15.25 12.03
N ASP A 60 -2.01 -15.17 13.08
CA ASP A 60 -2.45 -15.30 14.47
C ASP A 60 -2.83 -13.96 15.12
N GLY A 61 -2.90 -12.88 14.32
CA GLY A 61 -3.38 -11.58 14.77
C GLY A 61 -2.34 -10.67 15.40
N GLN A 62 -1.06 -11.01 15.33
CA GLN A 62 0.01 -10.16 15.87
C GLN A 62 0.32 -9.02 14.93
N HIS A 63 0.41 -7.80 15.46
CA HIS A 63 0.79 -6.62 14.71
C HIS A 63 2.32 -6.57 14.54
N LYS A 64 2.78 -6.49 13.30
CA LYS A 64 4.19 -6.33 12.96
C LYS A 64 4.45 -4.89 12.55
N GLU A 65 5.31 -4.19 13.28
CA GLU A 65 5.54 -2.76 13.11
C GLU A 65 6.89 -2.45 12.46
N THR A 66 6.96 -1.29 11.81
CA THR A 66 8.20 -0.72 11.28
C THR A 66 8.08 0.81 11.34
N ASP A 67 9.16 1.51 10.98
CA ASP A 67 9.22 2.97 11.06
C ASP A 67 8.24 3.63 10.08
N SER A 68 7.67 4.76 10.51
CA SER A 68 6.80 5.58 9.67
C SER A 68 7.60 6.38 8.65
N ILE A 69 6.95 6.74 7.54
CA ILE A 69 7.55 7.55 6.48
C ILE A 69 6.73 8.82 6.23
N LYS A 70 7.36 9.79 5.55
CA LYS A 70 6.68 11.01 5.13
C LYS A 70 5.59 10.68 4.08
N GLY A 71 4.43 11.28 4.23
CA GLY A 71 3.33 11.12 3.29
C GLY A 71 3.59 11.81 1.95
N GLU A 72 3.38 11.09 0.86
CA GLU A 72 3.57 11.58 -0.50
C GLU A 72 2.23 11.69 -1.22
N PHE A 73 1.43 12.66 -0.82
CA PHE A 73 0.11 12.96 -1.39
C PHE A 73 -0.13 14.47 -1.41
N ASP A 74 -1.08 14.91 -2.23
CA ASP A 74 -1.31 16.34 -2.47
C ASP A 74 -1.58 17.13 -1.19
N GLY A 75 -2.35 16.58 -0.26
CA GLY A 75 -2.66 17.23 1.01
C GLY A 75 -1.46 17.42 1.94
N ASN A 76 -0.32 16.78 1.64
CA ASN A 76 0.92 16.88 2.43
C ASN A 76 2.03 17.63 1.66
N GLY A 77 1.67 18.40 0.62
CA GLY A 77 2.59 19.23 -0.14
C GLY A 77 3.40 18.49 -1.21
N VAL A 78 3.07 17.24 -1.52
CA VAL A 78 3.74 16.44 -2.55
C VAL A 78 2.77 16.24 -3.71
N THR A 79 3.20 16.64 -4.92
CA THR A 79 2.39 16.42 -6.12
C THR A 79 2.35 14.94 -6.45
N ASN A 80 1.14 14.35 -6.41
CA ASN A 80 0.93 12.95 -6.72
C ASN A 80 -0.25 12.82 -7.68
N PRO A 81 -0.01 12.56 -8.98
CA PRO A 81 -1.08 12.51 -9.98
C PRO A 81 -1.89 11.21 -9.95
N LEU A 82 -1.43 10.19 -9.24
CA LEU A 82 -2.15 8.93 -9.17
C LEU A 82 -3.43 9.08 -8.35
N LYS A 83 -4.50 8.45 -8.80
CA LYS A 83 -5.82 8.52 -8.19
C LYS A 83 -6.20 7.17 -7.58
N HIS A 84 -7.10 7.18 -6.60
CA HIS A 84 -7.59 5.96 -5.96
C HIS A 84 -8.66 5.31 -6.83
N THR A 85 -8.24 4.77 -7.96
CA THR A 85 -9.07 4.00 -8.89
C THR A 85 -8.90 2.51 -8.64
N ARG A 86 -9.78 1.70 -9.25
CA ARG A 86 -9.71 0.24 -9.12
C ARG A 86 -8.32 -0.28 -9.51
N GLY A 87 -7.76 -1.15 -8.67
CA GLY A 87 -6.46 -1.76 -8.88
C GLY A 87 -5.28 -0.96 -8.32
N VAL A 88 -5.49 0.27 -7.85
CA VAL A 88 -4.41 1.09 -7.31
C VAL A 88 -4.02 0.63 -5.91
N LEU A 89 -2.72 0.56 -5.65
CA LEU A 89 -2.15 0.24 -4.35
C LEU A 89 -1.81 1.54 -3.61
N SER A 90 -2.26 1.68 -2.38
CA SER A 90 -2.06 2.88 -1.58
C SER A 90 -1.64 2.54 -0.16
N MET A 91 -0.79 3.37 0.43
CA MET A 91 -0.36 3.16 1.81
C MET A 91 -1.43 3.57 2.79
N ALA A 92 -1.71 2.69 3.76
CA ALA A 92 -2.61 2.98 4.86
C ALA A 92 -1.90 3.83 5.92
N ARG A 93 -2.62 4.77 6.50
CA ARG A 93 -2.12 5.63 7.57
C ARG A 93 -3.23 5.98 8.56
N THR A 94 -2.81 6.52 9.71
CA THR A 94 -3.75 7.12 10.68
C THR A 94 -4.12 8.55 10.22
N MET A 95 -4.77 9.33 11.10
CA MET A 95 -5.07 10.74 10.81
C MET A 95 -3.82 11.61 10.66
N PHE A 96 -2.67 11.16 11.15
CA PHE A 96 -1.41 11.90 11.03
C PHE A 96 -0.80 11.68 9.65
N PRO A 97 -0.44 12.75 8.89
CA PRO A 97 0.04 12.64 7.52
C PRO A 97 1.29 11.77 7.33
N ASN A 98 2.16 11.70 8.33
CA ASN A 98 3.43 10.99 8.25
C ASN A 98 3.42 9.72 9.11
N SER A 99 2.31 8.98 9.13
CA SER A 99 2.13 7.80 9.98
C SER A 99 2.10 6.48 9.23
N ALA A 100 2.21 6.47 7.90
CA ALA A 100 2.27 5.22 7.14
C ALA A 100 3.60 4.50 7.37
N SER A 101 3.56 3.17 7.38
CA SER A 101 4.77 2.36 7.56
C SER A 101 4.79 1.16 6.61
N SER A 102 4.02 0.12 6.88
CA SER A 102 4.02 -1.10 6.05
C SER A 102 2.64 -1.48 5.53
N GLN A 103 1.57 -1.06 6.19
CA GLN A 103 0.23 -1.45 5.76
C GLN A 103 -0.15 -0.73 4.47
N PHE A 104 -0.76 -1.46 3.57
CA PHE A 104 -1.23 -0.93 2.29
C PHE A 104 -2.60 -1.50 1.97
N PHE A 105 -3.31 -0.84 1.07
CA PHE A 105 -4.56 -1.39 0.56
C PHE A 105 -4.58 -1.31 -0.97
N ILE A 106 -5.34 -2.21 -1.57
CA ILE A 106 -5.54 -2.28 -3.02
C ILE A 106 -7.01 -1.95 -3.28
N MET A 107 -7.24 -0.96 -4.13
CA MET A 107 -8.59 -0.47 -4.41
C MET A 107 -9.39 -1.49 -5.22
N HIS A 108 -10.60 -1.79 -4.77
CA HIS A 108 -11.55 -2.63 -5.49
C HIS A 108 -12.43 -1.80 -6.42
N GLN A 109 -12.71 -0.56 -6.03
CA GLN A 109 -13.47 0.42 -6.82
C GLN A 109 -12.84 1.81 -6.67
N ASP A 110 -13.24 2.72 -7.55
CA ASP A 110 -12.77 4.11 -7.47
C ASP A 110 -13.23 4.77 -6.17
N SER A 111 -12.35 5.53 -5.54
CA SER A 111 -12.66 6.27 -4.32
C SER A 111 -11.97 7.64 -4.36
N PRO A 112 -12.54 8.60 -5.12
CA PRO A 112 -11.90 9.90 -5.33
C PRO A 112 -11.74 10.72 -4.05
N SER A 113 -12.54 10.48 -3.02
CA SER A 113 -12.39 11.16 -1.73
C SER A 113 -11.06 10.91 -1.04
N LEU A 114 -10.32 9.88 -1.43
CA LEU A 114 -9.02 9.53 -0.86
C LEU A 114 -7.84 10.20 -1.57
N ASN A 115 -8.06 10.82 -2.73
CA ASN A 115 -6.96 11.23 -3.62
C ASN A 115 -5.99 12.25 -3.02
N CYS A 116 -6.46 13.18 -2.19
CA CYS A 116 -5.61 14.19 -1.55
C CYS A 116 -5.16 13.79 -0.15
N LEU A 117 -5.61 12.65 0.35
CA LEU A 117 -5.47 12.26 1.76
C LEU A 117 -4.56 11.07 1.99
N LEU A 118 -4.29 10.26 0.96
CA LEU A 118 -3.54 9.02 1.11
C LEU A 118 -2.44 8.88 0.06
N TYR A 119 -1.47 8.02 0.37
CA TYR A 119 -0.36 7.69 -0.51
C TYR A 119 -0.84 6.80 -1.65
N THR A 120 -0.40 7.12 -2.86
CA THR A 120 -0.71 6.33 -4.03
C THR A 120 0.58 6.13 -4.81
N SER A 121 1.05 4.91 -4.96
CA SER A 121 2.35 4.64 -5.56
C SER A 121 2.31 3.76 -6.80
N ASP A 122 1.26 2.97 -7.00
CA ASP A 122 1.21 2.06 -8.13
C ASP A 122 -0.22 1.64 -8.49
N ALA A 123 -0.30 0.77 -9.50
CA ALA A 123 -1.53 0.09 -9.87
C ALA A 123 -1.29 -1.41 -9.82
N ALA A 124 -2.22 -2.17 -9.22
CA ALA A 124 -2.13 -3.62 -9.11
C ALA A 124 -2.96 -4.29 -10.21
N ASP A 125 -2.39 -5.34 -10.80
CA ASP A 125 -3.11 -6.23 -11.72
C ASP A 125 -3.71 -7.39 -10.94
N ASP A 126 -4.98 -7.63 -11.14
CA ASP A 126 -5.70 -8.71 -10.46
C ASP A 126 -5.37 -10.08 -11.07
#